data_635c1dc08f8a6ae2c99a633162614cd0
#
_entry.id   635c1dc08f8a6ae2c99a633162614cd0
#
_cell.length_a   1.000
_cell.length_b   1.000
_cell.length_c   1.000
_cell.angle_alpha   90.00
_cell.angle_beta   90.00
_cell.angle_gamma   90.00
#
_symmetry.space_group_name_H-M   'P 1'
#
loop_
_entity.id
_entity.type
_entity.pdbx_description
1 polymer ?
#
loop_
_entity_poly.entity_id
_entity_poly.type
_entity_poly.pdbx_seq_one_letter_code
_entity_poly.pdbx_strand_id
1 'polypeptide(L)'
;MQIITVRPAYLREILLLNQAAIPHVNEVDQEFFHQQLEASLYFRAILLEGSVKAFLLGMSETASYQSLNFLWFQERYAKFIYVDRIVVDEQFHRGGLGRALYTDFEGLAKERGCPMACEVNIRPPNPISTKFHESFGFCEVGQQQTEGGAKRVSLMVKDMSDTIV
;
A
#
# COMPACT_ATOMS: atom_id res chain seq x y z
N MET A 1 -16.94 1.78 -11.81
CA MET A 1 -15.78 1.45 -10.96
C MET A 1 -15.85 -0.02 -10.61
N GLN A 2 -14.81 -0.78 -10.89
CA GLN A 2 -14.72 -2.20 -10.59
C GLN A 2 -13.36 -2.51 -9.96
N ILE A 3 -13.36 -3.16 -8.78
CA ILE A 3 -12.14 -3.69 -8.16
C ILE A 3 -11.93 -5.11 -8.69
N ILE A 4 -10.74 -5.36 -9.22
CA ILE A 4 -10.38 -6.65 -9.81
C ILE A 4 -9.08 -7.20 -9.19
N THR A 5 -8.93 -8.50 -9.17
CA THR A 5 -7.62 -9.13 -8.93
C THR A 5 -6.74 -8.91 -10.15
N VAL A 6 -5.51 -8.44 -9.92
CA VAL A 6 -4.56 -8.17 -10.99
C VAL A 6 -4.16 -9.47 -11.70
N ARG A 7 -4.10 -9.41 -13.01
CA ARG A 7 -3.65 -10.49 -13.90
C ARG A 7 -2.51 -9.99 -14.79
N PRO A 8 -1.72 -10.88 -15.40
CA PRO A 8 -0.58 -10.49 -16.23
C PRO A 8 -0.90 -9.42 -17.29
N ALA A 9 -2.10 -9.43 -17.86
CA ALA A 9 -2.54 -8.47 -18.88
C ALA A 9 -2.52 -7.01 -18.40
N TYR A 10 -2.59 -6.74 -17.08
CA TYR A 10 -2.63 -5.39 -16.52
C TYR A 10 -1.27 -4.87 -16.04
N LEU A 11 -0.22 -5.71 -16.03
CA LEU A 11 1.07 -5.36 -15.43
C LEU A 11 1.74 -4.16 -16.09
N ARG A 12 1.56 -3.98 -17.40
CA ARG A 12 2.11 -2.83 -18.12
C ARG A 12 1.48 -1.51 -17.63
N GLU A 13 0.17 -1.47 -17.49
CA GLU A 13 -0.54 -0.29 -16.99
C GLU A 13 -0.17 0.01 -15.53
N ILE A 14 -0.07 -1.03 -14.70
CA ILE A 14 0.36 -0.92 -13.31
C ILE A 14 1.79 -0.35 -13.21
N LEU A 15 2.72 -0.84 -14.03
CA LEU A 15 4.08 -0.31 -14.07
C LEU A 15 4.09 1.18 -14.46
N LEU A 16 3.32 1.58 -15.46
CA LEU A 16 3.22 2.99 -15.88
C LEU A 16 2.69 3.88 -14.75
N LEU A 17 1.66 3.44 -14.02
CA LEU A 17 1.15 4.15 -12.85
C LEU A 17 2.21 4.26 -11.75
N ASN A 18 2.94 3.18 -11.48
CA ASN A 18 4.00 3.18 -10.48
C ASN A 18 5.09 4.21 -10.83
N GLN A 19 5.55 4.20 -12.07
CA GLN A 19 6.62 5.11 -12.51
C GLN A 19 6.18 6.57 -12.46
N ALA A 20 4.92 6.86 -12.75
CA ALA A 20 4.35 8.20 -12.63
C ALA A 20 4.26 8.69 -11.17
N ALA A 21 4.27 7.79 -10.19
CA ALA A 21 4.16 8.12 -8.77
C ALA A 21 5.52 8.27 -8.06
N ILE A 22 6.64 8.06 -8.74
CA ILE A 22 7.98 8.28 -8.18
C ILE A 22 8.14 9.79 -7.88
N PRO A 23 8.71 10.20 -6.73
CA PRO A 23 9.42 9.44 -5.71
C PRO A 23 8.55 8.93 -4.54
N HIS A 24 7.25 9.10 -4.57
CA HIS A 24 6.34 8.70 -3.47
C HIS A 24 6.29 7.18 -3.30
N VAL A 25 6.49 6.44 -4.38
CA VAL A 25 6.83 5.01 -4.38
C VAL A 25 8.20 4.83 -5.01
N ASN A 26 8.90 3.74 -4.68
CA ASN A 26 10.17 3.43 -5.30
C ASN A 26 9.99 2.87 -6.71
N GLU A 27 11.02 3.07 -7.53
CA GLU A 27 11.10 2.45 -8.86
C GLU A 27 11.20 0.93 -8.73
N VAL A 28 10.44 0.23 -9.55
CA VAL A 28 10.49 -1.22 -9.72
C VAL A 28 10.32 -1.56 -11.20
N ASP A 29 10.70 -2.76 -11.59
CA ASP A 29 10.50 -3.24 -12.95
C ASP A 29 9.23 -4.12 -13.07
N GLN A 30 8.93 -4.54 -14.29
CA GLN A 30 7.77 -5.40 -14.54
C GLN A 30 7.91 -6.77 -13.88
N GLU A 31 9.14 -7.30 -13.77
CA GLU A 31 9.42 -8.57 -13.12
C GLU A 31 9.02 -8.56 -11.64
N PHE A 32 9.27 -7.43 -10.94
CA PHE A 32 8.80 -7.26 -9.56
C PHE A 32 7.29 -7.50 -9.46
N PHE A 33 6.49 -6.84 -10.30
CA PHE A 33 5.05 -7.01 -10.28
C PHE A 33 4.61 -8.40 -10.73
N HIS A 34 5.32 -9.01 -11.67
CA HIS A 34 5.04 -10.38 -12.10
C HIS A 34 5.20 -11.38 -10.94
N GLN A 35 6.26 -11.23 -10.16
CA GLN A 35 6.48 -12.06 -8.97
C GLN A 35 5.37 -11.86 -7.92
N GLN A 36 4.84 -10.65 -7.79
CA GLN A 36 3.78 -10.35 -6.83
C GLN A 36 2.42 -10.96 -7.18
N LEU A 37 2.19 -11.39 -8.41
CA LEU A 37 0.95 -12.08 -8.76
C LEU A 37 0.70 -13.33 -7.91
N GLU A 38 1.76 -14.03 -7.53
CA GLU A 38 1.67 -15.23 -6.70
C GLU A 38 2.13 -15.01 -5.25
N ALA A 39 3.14 -14.15 -5.06
CA ALA A 39 3.78 -13.96 -3.76
C ALA A 39 2.99 -13.03 -2.80
N SER A 40 2.22 -12.08 -3.32
CA SER A 40 1.49 -11.13 -2.48
C SER A 40 0.20 -11.73 -1.90
N LEU A 41 -0.20 -11.22 -0.74
CA LEU A 41 -1.50 -11.52 -0.13
C LEU A 41 -2.66 -10.86 -0.89
N TYR A 42 -2.41 -9.66 -1.39
CA TYR A 42 -3.41 -8.82 -2.02
C TYR A 42 -2.77 -8.04 -3.17
N PHE A 43 -3.29 -8.22 -4.38
CA PHE A 43 -2.90 -7.44 -5.53
C PHE A 43 -4.14 -7.14 -6.36
N ARG A 44 -4.75 -5.99 -6.11
CA ARG A 44 -5.98 -5.57 -6.77
C ARG A 44 -5.85 -4.19 -7.40
N ALA A 45 -6.63 -3.98 -8.44
CA ALA A 45 -6.67 -2.74 -9.19
C ALA A 45 -8.12 -2.27 -9.40
N ILE A 46 -8.28 -0.99 -9.66
CA ILE A 46 -9.56 -0.40 -10.07
C ILE A 46 -9.51 -0.11 -11.55
N LEU A 47 -10.49 -0.65 -12.26
CA LEU A 47 -10.72 -0.33 -13.66
C LEU A 47 -11.82 0.74 -13.80
N LEU A 48 -11.54 1.75 -14.61
CA LEU A 48 -12.52 2.69 -15.16
C LEU A 48 -12.41 2.66 -16.68
N GLU A 49 -13.53 2.43 -17.33
CA GLU A 49 -13.57 2.36 -18.79
C GLU A 49 -12.55 1.38 -19.42
N GLY A 50 -12.32 0.26 -18.73
CA GLY A 50 -11.41 -0.78 -19.17
C GLY A 50 -9.92 -0.54 -18.91
N SER A 51 -9.54 0.60 -18.31
CA SER A 51 -8.15 0.94 -17.98
C SER A 51 -7.89 0.96 -16.48
N VAL A 52 -6.68 0.57 -16.08
CA VAL A 52 -6.24 0.63 -14.69
C VAL A 52 -6.04 2.10 -14.25
N LYS A 53 -6.74 2.51 -13.19
CA LYS A 53 -6.65 3.87 -12.62
C LYS A 53 -6.13 3.92 -11.20
N ALA A 54 -6.08 2.77 -10.54
CA ALA A 54 -5.49 2.65 -9.21
C ALA A 54 -5.13 1.20 -8.95
N PHE A 55 -4.15 0.96 -8.07
CA PHE A 55 -3.87 -0.38 -7.55
C PHE A 55 -3.33 -0.32 -6.13
N LEU A 56 -3.48 -1.44 -5.42
CA LEU A 56 -2.89 -1.67 -4.11
C LEU A 56 -2.21 -3.04 -4.12
N LEU A 57 -0.97 -3.05 -3.63
CA LEU A 57 -0.18 -4.26 -3.39
C LEU A 57 0.01 -4.43 -1.89
N GLY A 58 -0.42 -5.56 -1.37
CA GLY A 58 -0.36 -5.86 0.06
C GLY A 58 0.23 -7.23 0.36
N MET A 59 0.89 -7.33 1.51
CA MET A 59 1.63 -8.52 1.94
C MET A 59 1.19 -8.97 3.31
N SER A 60 1.32 -10.26 3.59
CA SER A 60 1.14 -10.81 4.94
C SER A 60 2.43 -10.71 5.74
N GLU A 61 2.33 -10.86 7.06
CA GLU A 61 3.47 -10.92 7.99
C GLU A 61 4.47 -12.02 7.67
N THR A 62 4.05 -13.05 6.93
CA THR A 62 4.90 -14.19 6.56
C THR A 62 5.62 -14.03 5.23
N ALA A 63 5.45 -12.91 4.56
CA ALA A 63 6.08 -12.66 3.25
C ALA A 63 7.61 -12.65 3.36
N SER A 64 8.27 -13.21 2.34
CA SER A 64 9.73 -13.16 2.20
C SER A 64 10.17 -11.84 1.54
N TYR A 65 9.69 -10.73 2.08
CA TYR A 65 9.92 -9.40 1.53
C TYR A 65 11.03 -8.68 2.29
N GLN A 66 12.00 -8.09 1.59
CA GLN A 66 13.22 -7.55 2.17
C GLN A 66 13.23 -6.03 2.33
N SER A 67 12.09 -5.37 2.19
CA SER A 67 11.97 -3.94 2.48
C SER A 67 12.29 -3.68 3.96
N LEU A 68 13.15 -2.69 4.24
CA LEU A 68 13.48 -2.29 5.61
C LEU A 68 12.23 -1.86 6.40
N ASN A 69 11.28 -1.22 5.74
CA ASN A 69 10.03 -0.81 6.37
C ASN A 69 9.15 -2.00 6.73
N PHE A 70 9.02 -2.98 5.82
CA PHE A 70 8.31 -4.22 6.11
C PHE A 70 8.96 -5.00 7.26
N LEU A 71 10.28 -5.14 7.24
CA LEU A 71 11.04 -5.84 8.28
C LEU A 71 10.87 -5.18 9.65
N TRP A 72 10.76 -3.85 9.70
CA TRP A 72 10.50 -3.12 10.95
C TRP A 72 9.19 -3.58 11.61
N PHE A 73 8.13 -3.78 10.83
CA PHE A 73 6.86 -4.30 11.33
C PHE A 73 6.95 -5.78 11.69
N GLN A 74 7.64 -6.58 10.87
CA GLN A 74 7.81 -8.01 11.10
C GLN A 74 8.52 -8.32 12.42
N GLU A 75 9.46 -7.48 12.84
CA GLU A 75 10.16 -7.59 14.11
C GLU A 75 9.29 -7.23 15.33
N ARG A 76 8.23 -6.45 15.15
CA ARG A 76 7.43 -5.85 16.24
C ARG A 76 6.01 -6.38 16.35
N TYR A 77 5.45 -6.89 15.27
CA TYR A 77 4.08 -7.38 15.21
C TYR A 77 4.06 -8.85 14.79
N ALA A 78 3.41 -9.69 15.61
CA ALA A 78 3.28 -11.12 15.32
C ALA A 78 2.34 -11.39 14.13
N LYS A 79 1.35 -10.53 13.93
CA LYS A 79 0.35 -10.65 12.88
C LYS A 79 -0.06 -9.28 12.37
N PHE A 80 0.01 -9.07 11.07
CA PHE A 80 -0.41 -7.83 10.41
C PHE A 80 -0.56 -8.07 8.91
N ILE A 81 -1.26 -7.19 8.23
CA ILE A 81 -1.16 -7.06 6.77
C ILE A 81 -0.55 -5.70 6.43
N TYR A 82 0.26 -5.68 5.41
CA TYR A 82 1.10 -4.55 5.07
C TYR A 82 0.80 -4.02 3.68
N VAL A 83 0.57 -2.72 3.57
CA VAL A 83 0.44 -2.03 2.30
C VAL A 83 1.85 -1.70 1.81
N ASP A 84 2.33 -2.43 0.80
CA ASP A 84 3.61 -2.11 0.18
C ASP A 84 3.52 -0.82 -0.63
N ARG A 85 2.47 -0.71 -1.45
CA ARG A 85 2.17 0.50 -2.20
C ARG A 85 0.70 0.61 -2.57
N ILE A 86 0.23 1.84 -2.61
CA ILE A 86 -1.03 2.23 -3.22
C ILE A 86 -0.75 3.36 -4.19
N VAL A 87 -1.23 3.24 -5.40
CA VAL A 87 -1.06 4.26 -6.44
C VAL A 87 -2.40 4.56 -7.07
N VAL A 88 -2.71 5.84 -7.20
CA VAL A 88 -3.90 6.34 -7.90
C VAL A 88 -3.43 7.27 -9.01
N ASP A 89 -3.96 7.08 -10.22
CA ASP A 89 -3.72 7.97 -11.35
C ASP A 89 -4.03 9.42 -10.93
N GLU A 90 -3.09 10.32 -11.15
CA GLU A 90 -3.18 11.73 -10.71
C GLU A 90 -4.47 12.40 -11.16
N GLN A 91 -4.95 12.07 -12.36
CA GLN A 91 -6.19 12.62 -12.90
C GLN A 91 -7.44 12.20 -12.11
N PHE A 92 -7.32 11.16 -11.29
CA PHE A 92 -8.41 10.59 -10.48
C PHE A 92 -8.20 10.81 -8.98
N HIS A 93 -7.21 11.62 -8.58
CA HIS A 93 -7.06 12.01 -7.18
C HIS A 93 -8.33 12.67 -6.65
N ARG A 94 -8.67 12.40 -5.38
CA ARG A 94 -9.91 12.81 -4.71
C ARG A 94 -11.19 12.16 -5.27
N GLY A 95 -11.07 11.24 -6.23
CA GLY A 95 -12.20 10.46 -6.75
C GLY A 95 -12.61 9.27 -5.89
N GLY A 96 -12.00 9.08 -4.72
CA GLY A 96 -12.33 8.00 -3.78
C GLY A 96 -11.72 6.64 -4.12
N LEU A 97 -10.88 6.54 -5.17
CA LEU A 97 -10.31 5.25 -5.59
C LEU A 97 -9.38 4.65 -4.53
N GLY A 98 -8.53 5.48 -3.92
CA GLY A 98 -7.65 5.05 -2.83
C GLY A 98 -8.44 4.54 -1.63
N ARG A 99 -9.49 5.26 -1.25
CA ARG A 99 -10.37 4.86 -0.16
C ARG A 99 -11.10 3.54 -0.46
N ALA A 100 -11.54 3.34 -1.68
CA ALA A 100 -12.20 2.10 -2.09
C ALA A 100 -11.26 0.89 -1.95
N LEU A 101 -10.00 1.01 -2.41
CA LEU A 101 -9.00 -0.05 -2.26
C LEU A 101 -8.64 -0.30 -0.79
N TYR A 102 -8.48 0.76 0.01
CA TYR A 102 -8.21 0.60 1.45
C TYR A 102 -9.38 -0.05 2.19
N THR A 103 -10.61 0.30 1.84
CA THR A 103 -11.80 -0.32 2.45
C THR A 103 -11.88 -1.81 2.12
N ASP A 104 -11.56 -2.19 0.89
CA ASP A 104 -11.52 -3.59 0.47
C ASP A 104 -10.39 -4.36 1.20
N PHE A 105 -9.22 -3.76 1.31
CA PHE A 105 -8.08 -4.33 2.04
C PHE A 105 -8.33 -4.40 3.56
N GLU A 106 -9.02 -3.41 4.15
CA GLU A 106 -9.43 -3.44 5.55
C GLU A 106 -10.39 -4.60 5.85
N GLY A 107 -11.27 -4.95 4.90
CA GLY A 107 -12.11 -6.14 5.01
C GLY A 107 -11.28 -7.40 5.25
N LEU A 108 -10.18 -7.54 4.54
CA LEU A 108 -9.25 -8.66 4.72
C LEU A 108 -8.53 -8.61 6.09
N ALA A 109 -8.16 -7.42 6.56
CA ALA A 109 -7.57 -7.26 7.89
C ALA A 109 -8.54 -7.69 9.00
N LYS A 110 -9.80 -7.33 8.87
CA LYS A 110 -10.87 -7.73 9.81
C LYS A 110 -11.09 -9.24 9.81
N GLU A 111 -11.15 -9.85 8.65
CA GLU A 111 -11.27 -11.32 8.51
C GLU A 111 -10.09 -12.06 9.16
N ARG A 112 -8.89 -11.52 9.03
CA ARG A 112 -7.68 -12.07 9.62
C ARG A 112 -7.49 -11.73 11.10
N GLY A 113 -8.25 -10.76 11.63
CA GLY A 113 -8.13 -10.28 12.99
C GLY A 113 -6.77 -9.65 13.30
N CYS A 114 -6.25 -8.84 12.38
CA CYS A 114 -4.92 -8.22 12.51
C CYS A 114 -4.93 -6.76 12.05
N PRO A 115 -3.97 -5.93 12.52
CA PRO A 115 -3.84 -4.56 12.07
C PRO A 115 -3.34 -4.44 10.63
N MET A 116 -3.62 -3.29 10.03
CA MET A 116 -3.01 -2.84 8.78
C MET A 116 -1.78 -2.00 9.09
N ALA A 117 -0.70 -2.20 8.36
CA ALA A 117 0.54 -1.45 8.48
C ALA A 117 0.93 -0.82 7.13
N CYS A 118 1.54 0.34 7.18
CA CYS A 118 2.10 1.01 6.00
C CYS A 118 3.18 2.00 6.40
N GLU A 119 3.85 2.60 5.42
CA GLU A 119 4.70 3.78 5.62
C GLU A 119 4.30 4.91 4.68
N VAL A 120 4.54 6.13 5.14
CA VAL A 120 4.34 7.36 4.37
C VAL A 120 5.61 8.22 4.44
N ASN A 121 6.06 8.72 3.30
CA ASN A 121 7.26 9.55 3.24
C ASN A 121 7.10 10.86 4.02
N ILE A 122 8.05 11.13 4.91
CA ILE A 122 8.24 12.42 5.57
C ILE A 122 9.29 13.23 4.80
N ARG A 123 10.31 12.56 4.28
CA ARG A 123 11.38 13.12 3.45
C ARG A 123 11.58 12.21 2.21
N PRO A 124 11.33 12.71 1.00
CA PRO A 124 10.63 13.95 0.70
C PRO A 124 9.19 13.92 1.24
N PRO A 125 8.61 15.09 1.61
CA PRO A 125 7.28 15.12 2.22
C PRO A 125 6.17 14.72 1.25
N ASN A 126 5.19 13.99 1.76
CA ASN A 126 3.96 13.65 1.04
C ASN A 126 2.75 13.98 1.91
N PRO A 127 2.41 15.28 2.05
CA PRO A 127 1.35 15.72 2.96
C PRO A 127 -0.04 15.21 2.57
N ILE A 128 -0.29 15.01 1.28
CA ILE A 128 -1.56 14.47 0.78
C ILE A 128 -1.74 13.04 1.28
N SER A 129 -0.71 12.21 1.14
CA SER A 129 -0.74 10.83 1.62
C SER A 129 -0.83 10.74 3.14
N THR A 130 -0.08 11.57 3.86
CA THR A 130 -0.14 11.62 5.33
C THR A 130 -1.57 11.91 5.80
N LYS A 131 -2.17 12.96 5.27
CA LYS A 131 -3.54 13.36 5.63
C LYS A 131 -4.58 12.29 5.27
N PHE A 132 -4.41 11.65 4.12
CA PHE A 132 -5.29 10.56 3.70
C PHE A 132 -5.23 9.39 4.69
N HIS A 133 -4.02 8.94 5.08
CA HIS A 133 -3.84 7.82 6.02
C HIS A 133 -4.37 8.15 7.41
N GLU A 134 -4.08 9.34 7.92
CA GLU A 134 -4.64 9.81 9.20
C GLU A 134 -6.18 9.84 9.17
N SER A 135 -6.77 10.34 8.09
CA SER A 135 -8.23 10.39 7.92
C SER A 135 -8.87 9.01 7.79
N PHE A 136 -8.11 8.01 7.34
CA PHE A 136 -8.56 6.62 7.26
C PHE A 136 -8.43 5.87 8.60
N GLY A 137 -7.72 6.45 9.59
CA GLY A 137 -7.57 5.91 10.93
C GLY A 137 -6.20 5.33 11.25
N PHE A 138 -5.19 5.56 10.42
CA PHE A 138 -3.80 5.20 10.72
C PHE A 138 -3.19 6.15 11.74
N CYS A 139 -2.36 5.60 12.63
CA CYS A 139 -1.56 6.35 13.60
C CYS A 139 -0.07 6.02 13.42
N GLU A 140 0.79 7.01 13.57
CA GLU A 140 2.23 6.80 13.57
C GLU A 140 2.66 5.98 14.79
N VAL A 141 3.44 4.93 14.56
CA VAL A 141 4.02 4.07 15.61
C VAL A 141 5.54 4.12 15.64
N GLY A 142 6.15 4.79 14.68
CA GLY A 142 7.59 4.96 14.60
C GLY A 142 8.01 5.72 13.35
N GLN A 143 9.29 5.98 13.25
CA GLN A 143 9.91 6.59 12.06
C GLN A 143 11.17 5.82 11.70
N GLN A 144 11.54 5.80 10.43
CA GLN A 144 12.74 5.15 9.95
C GLN A 144 13.37 5.95 8.82
N GLN A 145 14.70 6.00 8.82
CA GLN A 145 15.46 6.51 7.70
C GLN A 145 15.87 5.35 6.79
N THR A 146 15.79 5.56 5.50
CA THR A 146 16.26 4.62 4.48
C THR A 146 17.12 5.35 3.46
N GLU A 147 17.78 4.61 2.56
CA GLU A 147 18.64 5.18 1.51
C GLU A 147 19.71 6.11 2.06
N GLY A 148 20.42 5.70 3.14
CA GLY A 148 21.47 6.50 3.75
C GLY A 148 21.00 7.82 4.38
N GLY A 149 19.71 7.94 4.73
CA GLY A 149 19.09 9.14 5.27
C GLY A 149 18.46 10.05 4.22
N ALA A 150 18.54 9.71 2.94
CA ALA A 150 17.88 10.44 1.87
C ALA A 150 16.35 10.35 1.96
N LYS A 151 15.83 9.22 2.46
CA LYS A 151 14.42 9.04 2.77
C LYS A 151 14.20 8.85 4.27
N ARG A 152 13.08 9.42 4.74
CA ARG A 152 12.53 9.19 6.06
C ARG A 152 11.04 8.92 5.95
N VAL A 153 10.56 7.89 6.64
CA VAL A 153 9.17 7.48 6.61
C VAL A 153 8.54 7.53 7.99
N SER A 154 7.25 7.86 8.04
CA SER A 154 6.35 7.58 9.15
C SER A 154 5.85 6.16 9.01
N LEU A 155 6.08 5.33 10.02
CA LEU A 155 5.56 3.96 10.09
C LEU A 155 4.21 4.02 10.80
N MET A 156 3.16 3.58 10.13
CA MET A 156 1.79 3.77 10.56
C MET A 156 1.03 2.46 10.69
N VAL A 157 0.14 2.40 11.67
CA VAL A 157 -0.73 1.24 11.91
C VAL A 157 -2.17 1.71 12.09
N LYS A 158 -3.09 0.96 11.49
CA LYS A 158 -4.51 1.01 11.82
C LYS A 158 -4.89 -0.28 12.54
N ASP A 159 -5.26 -0.16 13.81
CA ASP A 159 -5.73 -1.28 14.61
C ASP A 159 -7.19 -1.63 14.22
N MET A 160 -7.48 -2.93 14.16
CA MET A 160 -8.83 -3.44 13.86
C MET A 160 -9.64 -3.73 15.13
N SER A 161 -9.06 -3.56 16.32
CA SER A 161 -9.71 -3.89 17.60
C SER A 161 -10.75 -2.86 18.06
N ASP A 162 -10.86 -1.70 17.41
CA ASP A 162 -11.78 -0.63 17.79
C ASP A 162 -13.07 -0.62 16.96
N THR A 163 -13.87 -1.67 17.13
CA THR A 163 -15.31 -1.54 16.84
C THR A 163 -16.09 -2.29 17.93
N ILE A 164 -15.94 -1.81 19.15
CA ILE A 164 -16.93 -2.10 20.18
C ILE A 164 -17.62 -0.76 20.49
N VAL A 165 -18.76 -0.60 19.92
CA VAL A 165 -19.81 0.26 20.47
C VAL A 165 -20.90 -0.64 20.97
#